data_c018de022f3c61ac92acc3d3f902397b
#
_entry.id   c018de022f3c61ac92acc3d3f902397b
#
_cell.length_a   1.000
_cell.length_b   1.000
_cell.length_c   1.000
_cell.angle_alpha   90.00
_cell.angle_beta   90.00
_cell.angle_gamma   90.00
#
_symmetry.space_group_name_H-M   'P 1'
#
loop_
_entity.id
_entity.type
_entity.pdbx_description
1 polymer ?
#
loop_
_entity_poly.entity_id
_entity_poly.type
_entity_poly.pdbx_seq_one_letter_code
_entity_poly.pdbx_strand_id
1 'polypeptide(L)'
;MTKTRILLSDSTDPWFNLAVEDTIFRSMPADQRVLFLWRNADTVVIGRAQNPWRECKTDRMEQDKVKLARRQTGGGAVFHDLGNTNFTFMAGKPEYDKEVSTKIVLAALQKLGIHGVANGRNDLVLEDEQGIRKFSGSAYRETLDRGFHHGTLLLSADLNRLADYLNPDLKKLQVKGITSVKSRVINLNTVKADIEHQQVCEAIMQAYCEHYQQQVEPELISPQSFFDLPGFEQKFAQQSSWDWNFGQTPPFTHHMDERFSWGGVEVYLEVERGTIVQATIFSDMLDPYPMEQLALRLSGLTYNKTALEPCLAQLMQELPQYQLPLEEFQRWFINQID
;
A
#
# COMPACT_ATOMS: atom_id res chain seq x y z
N MET A 1 4.37 -5.16 -30.42
CA MET A 1 3.08 -5.35 -29.68
C MET A 1 3.42 -5.61 -28.25
N THR A 2 2.77 -4.92 -27.32
CA THR A 2 2.97 -5.09 -25.87
C THR A 2 2.53 -6.50 -25.46
N LYS A 3 3.42 -7.20 -24.77
CA LYS A 3 3.13 -8.54 -24.24
C LYS A 3 2.23 -8.42 -23.02
N THR A 4 1.13 -9.14 -23.01
CA THR A 4 0.18 -9.14 -21.89
C THR A 4 0.21 -10.50 -21.20
N ARG A 5 0.28 -10.48 -19.85
CA ARG A 5 0.21 -11.69 -19.01
C ARG A 5 -0.88 -11.53 -17.96
N ILE A 6 -1.50 -12.64 -17.62
CA ILE A 6 -2.43 -12.74 -16.50
C ILE A 6 -1.91 -13.84 -15.58
N LEU A 7 -1.74 -13.52 -14.31
CA LEU A 7 -1.25 -14.44 -13.29
C LEU A 7 -2.31 -14.61 -12.20
N LEU A 8 -2.55 -15.85 -11.81
CA LEU A 8 -3.41 -16.21 -10.69
C LEU A 8 -2.57 -16.88 -9.60
N SER A 9 -2.60 -16.35 -8.40
CA SER A 9 -1.94 -17.03 -7.28
C SER A 9 -2.83 -18.11 -6.67
N ASP A 10 -2.25 -19.29 -6.52
CA ASP A 10 -2.83 -20.41 -5.76
C ASP A 10 -2.36 -20.40 -4.29
N SER A 11 -1.54 -19.43 -3.93
CA SER A 11 -1.05 -19.25 -2.56
C SER A 11 -1.86 -18.22 -1.81
N THR A 12 -2.13 -18.49 -0.53
CA THR A 12 -2.68 -17.52 0.40
C THR A 12 -1.63 -16.94 1.37
N ASP A 13 -0.36 -17.26 1.13
CA ASP A 13 0.76 -16.72 1.91
C ASP A 13 1.07 -15.27 1.48
N PRO A 14 0.95 -14.28 2.39
CA PRO A 14 1.19 -12.87 2.05
C PRO A 14 2.61 -12.59 1.60
N TRP A 15 3.60 -13.26 2.20
CA TRP A 15 5.01 -13.06 1.86
C TRP A 15 5.33 -13.61 0.49
N PHE A 16 4.73 -14.75 0.12
CA PHE A 16 4.82 -15.31 -1.23
C PHE A 16 4.22 -14.34 -2.26
N ASN A 17 2.97 -13.91 -2.04
CA ASN A 17 2.25 -13.05 -2.98
C ASN A 17 2.94 -11.70 -3.18
N LEU A 18 3.41 -11.06 -2.11
CA LEU A 18 4.15 -9.79 -2.19
C LEU A 18 5.55 -9.96 -2.81
N ALA A 19 6.19 -11.13 -2.61
CA ALA A 19 7.46 -11.44 -3.27
C ALA A 19 7.27 -11.62 -4.78
N VAL A 20 6.22 -12.32 -5.20
CA VAL A 20 5.84 -12.45 -6.61
C VAL A 20 5.58 -11.08 -7.23
N GLU A 21 4.77 -10.24 -6.58
CA GLU A 21 4.47 -8.88 -7.03
C GLU A 21 5.74 -8.05 -7.23
N ASP A 22 6.63 -7.95 -6.23
CA ASP A 22 7.87 -7.16 -6.30
C ASP A 22 8.87 -7.73 -7.33
N THR A 23 8.94 -9.06 -7.44
CA THR A 23 9.83 -9.72 -8.42
C THR A 23 9.40 -9.41 -9.85
N ILE A 24 8.10 -9.57 -10.16
CA ILE A 24 7.58 -9.27 -11.49
C ILE A 24 7.78 -7.79 -11.82
N PHE A 25 7.42 -6.90 -10.90
CA PHE A 25 7.57 -5.46 -11.12
C PHE A 25 9.01 -5.05 -11.44
N ARG A 26 10.00 -5.70 -10.82
CA ARG A 26 11.43 -5.40 -11.06
C ARG A 26 11.98 -6.03 -12.32
N SER A 27 11.51 -7.23 -12.68
CA SER A 27 12.08 -8.02 -13.78
C SER A 27 11.32 -7.92 -15.10
N MET A 28 10.07 -7.43 -15.09
CA MET A 28 9.24 -7.36 -16.29
C MET A 28 9.89 -6.45 -17.35
N PRO A 29 9.85 -6.84 -18.64
CA PRO A 29 10.24 -5.95 -19.74
C PRO A 29 9.36 -4.70 -19.80
N ALA A 30 9.93 -3.58 -20.32
CA ALA A 30 9.20 -2.31 -20.44
C ALA A 30 8.01 -2.38 -21.41
N ASP A 31 8.02 -3.34 -22.35
CA ASP A 31 6.94 -3.59 -23.31
C ASP A 31 5.95 -4.66 -22.81
N GLN A 32 5.88 -4.90 -21.51
CA GLN A 32 4.97 -5.88 -20.90
C GLN A 32 3.92 -5.23 -20.04
N ARG A 33 2.72 -5.82 -20.04
CA ARG A 33 1.64 -5.57 -19.08
C ARG A 33 1.34 -6.85 -18.33
N VAL A 34 1.08 -6.73 -17.03
CA VAL A 34 0.77 -7.87 -16.16
C VAL A 34 -0.44 -7.53 -15.30
N LEU A 35 -1.41 -8.43 -15.31
CA LEU A 35 -2.47 -8.52 -14.31
C LEU A 35 -2.12 -9.65 -13.35
N PHE A 36 -2.06 -9.39 -12.05
CA PHE A 36 -1.85 -10.40 -11.03
C PHE A 36 -3.01 -10.38 -10.03
N LEU A 37 -3.69 -11.51 -9.87
CA LEU A 37 -4.84 -11.69 -8.98
C LEU A 37 -4.48 -12.68 -7.86
N TRP A 38 -4.75 -12.30 -6.63
CA TRP A 38 -4.30 -13.04 -5.46
C TRP A 38 -5.14 -12.72 -4.22
N ARG A 39 -5.00 -13.51 -3.17
CA ARG A 39 -5.57 -13.26 -1.85
C ARG A 39 -4.67 -13.80 -0.76
N ASN A 40 -4.81 -13.27 0.45
CA ASN A 40 -4.08 -13.72 1.62
C ASN A 40 -5.02 -14.37 2.64
N ALA A 41 -4.53 -15.38 3.35
CA ALA A 41 -5.10 -15.77 4.62
C ALA A 41 -4.85 -14.66 5.66
N ASP A 42 -5.32 -14.84 6.88
CA ASP A 42 -5.28 -13.89 7.99
C ASP A 42 -3.96 -13.12 8.10
N THR A 43 -3.98 -11.87 7.66
CA THR A 43 -2.77 -11.04 7.55
C THR A 43 -3.10 -9.57 7.76
N VAL A 44 -2.26 -8.87 8.52
CA VAL A 44 -2.18 -7.42 8.46
C VAL A 44 -1.11 -7.03 7.46
N VAL A 45 -1.48 -6.22 6.45
CA VAL A 45 -0.53 -5.66 5.47
C VAL A 45 -0.34 -4.18 5.76
N ILE A 46 0.88 -3.81 6.13
CA ILE A 46 1.28 -2.41 6.37
C ILE A 46 1.94 -1.80 5.13
N GLY A 47 1.83 -0.47 5.02
CA GLY A 47 2.57 0.30 4.03
C GLY A 47 4.07 0.32 4.30
N ARG A 48 4.86 0.60 3.26
CA ARG A 48 6.32 0.53 3.28
C ARG A 48 6.96 1.29 4.44
N ALA A 49 6.47 2.49 4.74
CA ALA A 49 7.03 3.38 5.73
C ALA A 49 6.17 3.50 7.00
N GLN A 50 5.35 2.49 7.32
CA GLN A 50 4.57 2.49 8.55
C GLN A 50 5.32 1.83 9.70
N ASN A 51 5.08 2.36 10.90
CA ASN A 51 5.54 1.76 12.15
C ASN A 51 4.61 0.63 12.58
N PRO A 52 5.03 -0.66 12.54
CA PRO A 52 4.15 -1.77 12.85
C PRO A 52 3.66 -1.75 14.31
N TRP A 53 4.49 -1.31 15.23
CA TRP A 53 4.17 -1.25 16.66
C TRP A 53 3.08 -0.21 16.99
N ARG A 54 2.99 0.84 16.18
CA ARG A 54 1.95 1.85 16.31
C ARG A 54 0.67 1.47 15.58
N GLU A 55 0.80 0.93 14.36
CA GLU A 55 -0.34 0.64 13.49
C GLU A 55 -1.09 -0.64 13.88
N CYS A 56 -0.39 -1.58 14.55
CA CYS A 56 -0.90 -2.93 14.79
C CYS A 56 -0.85 -3.31 16.27
N LYS A 57 -1.82 -4.10 16.69
CA LYS A 57 -1.84 -4.79 17.99
C LYS A 57 -1.05 -6.10 17.87
N THR A 58 0.27 -5.99 17.84
CA THR A 58 1.18 -7.10 17.53
C THR A 58 1.03 -8.31 18.45
N ASP A 59 0.82 -8.08 19.76
CA ASP A 59 0.61 -9.15 20.74
C ASP A 59 -0.65 -9.97 20.43
N ARG A 60 -1.73 -9.28 20.00
CA ARG A 60 -2.97 -9.95 19.60
C ARG A 60 -2.79 -10.72 18.31
N MET A 61 -2.06 -10.18 17.37
CA MET A 61 -1.74 -10.87 16.10
C MET A 61 -0.95 -12.16 16.36
N GLU A 62 0.03 -12.13 17.27
CA GLU A 62 0.81 -13.30 17.64
C GLU A 62 -0.06 -14.39 18.27
N GLN A 63 -0.92 -14.04 19.22
CA GLN A 63 -1.86 -14.96 19.88
C GLN A 63 -2.78 -15.65 18.85
N ASP A 64 -3.31 -14.89 17.89
CA ASP A 64 -4.26 -15.37 16.89
C ASP A 64 -3.55 -15.92 15.62
N LYS A 65 -2.21 -15.95 15.59
CA LYS A 65 -1.37 -16.41 14.47
C LYS A 65 -1.62 -15.62 13.16
N VAL A 66 -1.96 -14.34 13.29
CA VAL A 66 -2.12 -13.42 12.17
C VAL A 66 -0.76 -12.92 11.71
N LYS A 67 -0.46 -13.08 10.42
CA LYS A 67 0.81 -12.66 9.86
C LYS A 67 0.89 -11.13 9.73
N LEU A 68 2.08 -10.58 9.89
CA LEU A 68 2.41 -9.23 9.46
C LEU A 68 3.16 -9.29 8.14
N ALA A 69 2.75 -8.47 7.18
CA ALA A 69 3.46 -8.30 5.92
C ALA A 69 3.58 -6.81 5.57
N ARG A 70 4.75 -6.41 5.08
CA ARG A 70 5.02 -5.04 4.62
C ARG A 70 5.08 -5.00 3.11
N ARG A 71 4.17 -4.24 2.49
CA ARG A 71 4.17 -4.06 1.02
C ARG A 71 5.16 -2.98 0.58
N GLN A 72 5.49 -2.97 -0.70
CA GLN A 72 6.42 -2.01 -1.31
C GLN A 72 5.80 -0.62 -1.58
N THR A 73 4.48 -0.50 -1.50
CA THR A 73 3.75 0.76 -1.66
C THR A 73 3.52 1.44 -0.32
N GLY A 74 3.23 2.73 -0.35
CA GLY A 74 2.79 3.48 0.82
C GLY A 74 1.33 3.22 1.22
N GLY A 75 0.75 4.13 1.97
CA GLY A 75 -0.62 4.05 2.48
C GLY A 75 -0.73 3.37 3.84
N GLY A 76 -1.96 3.29 4.36
CA GLY A 76 -2.29 2.76 5.68
C GLY A 76 -2.28 1.24 5.80
N ALA A 77 -2.38 0.73 7.03
CA ALA A 77 -2.52 -0.68 7.32
C ALA A 77 -3.91 -1.20 6.94
N VAL A 78 -3.96 -2.45 6.46
CA VAL A 78 -5.20 -3.17 6.11
C VAL A 78 -5.16 -4.58 6.67
N PHE A 79 -6.32 -5.14 6.95
CA PHE A 79 -6.47 -6.55 7.31
C PHE A 79 -7.00 -7.34 6.12
N HIS A 80 -6.40 -8.48 5.83
CA HIS A 80 -6.81 -9.44 4.81
C HIS A 80 -7.21 -10.75 5.46
N ASP A 81 -8.29 -11.33 4.98
CA ASP A 81 -8.68 -12.71 5.14
C ASP A 81 -9.11 -13.29 3.78
N LEU A 82 -9.61 -14.51 3.74
CA LEU A 82 -10.03 -15.15 2.49
C LEU A 82 -11.27 -14.50 1.85
N GLY A 83 -11.98 -13.63 2.57
CA GLY A 83 -13.07 -12.81 2.06
C GLY A 83 -12.62 -11.53 1.34
N ASN A 84 -11.30 -11.31 1.23
CA ASN A 84 -10.70 -10.20 0.50
C ASN A 84 -9.97 -10.70 -0.75
N THR A 85 -10.20 -10.07 -1.89
CA THR A 85 -9.48 -10.31 -3.14
C THR A 85 -8.54 -9.15 -3.42
N ASN A 86 -7.33 -9.45 -3.87
CA ASN A 86 -6.36 -8.44 -4.30
C ASN A 86 -6.17 -8.49 -5.83
N PHE A 87 -5.95 -7.33 -6.40
CA PHE A 87 -5.54 -7.17 -7.80
C PHE A 87 -4.26 -6.33 -7.88
N THR A 88 -3.42 -6.61 -8.87
CA THR A 88 -2.25 -5.81 -9.21
C THR A 88 -2.17 -5.66 -10.72
N PHE A 89 -2.18 -4.42 -11.20
CA PHE A 89 -1.92 -4.07 -12.59
C PHE A 89 -0.54 -3.45 -12.70
N MET A 90 0.30 -3.98 -13.57
CA MET A 90 1.66 -3.50 -13.83
C MET A 90 1.83 -3.20 -15.30
N ALA A 91 2.54 -2.15 -15.63
CA ALA A 91 2.95 -1.85 -17.00
C ALA A 91 4.21 -1.01 -17.07
N GLY A 92 4.94 -1.08 -18.17
CA GLY A 92 5.96 -0.11 -18.51
C GLY A 92 5.35 1.25 -18.91
N LYS A 93 6.13 2.32 -18.80
CA LYS A 93 5.72 3.64 -19.29
C LYS A 93 6.02 3.77 -20.79
N PRO A 94 5.16 4.44 -21.56
CA PRO A 94 4.05 5.29 -21.13
C PRO A 94 2.71 4.56 -20.91
N GLU A 95 2.63 3.24 -21.06
CA GLU A 95 1.36 2.50 -21.02
C GLU A 95 0.76 2.34 -19.61
N TYR A 96 1.59 2.52 -18.57
CA TYR A 96 1.08 2.50 -17.20
C TYR A 96 0.16 3.68 -16.93
N ASP A 97 -1.07 3.35 -16.55
CA ASP A 97 -2.10 4.32 -16.14
C ASP A 97 -2.99 3.70 -15.06
N LYS A 98 -2.95 4.27 -13.86
CA LYS A 98 -3.77 3.85 -12.73
C LYS A 98 -5.27 4.09 -12.92
N GLU A 99 -5.66 5.06 -13.77
CA GLU A 99 -7.07 5.30 -14.08
C GLU A 99 -7.63 4.18 -14.96
N VAL A 100 -6.82 3.66 -15.88
CA VAL A 100 -7.19 2.52 -16.72
C VAL A 100 -7.44 1.29 -15.85
N SER A 101 -6.56 0.96 -14.91
CA SER A 101 -6.75 -0.17 -14.01
C SER A 101 -8.01 -0.02 -13.14
N THR A 102 -8.30 1.17 -12.66
CA THR A 102 -9.53 1.49 -11.93
C THR A 102 -10.78 1.26 -12.79
N LYS A 103 -10.76 1.73 -14.04
CA LYS A 103 -11.87 1.52 -15.00
C LYS A 103 -12.11 0.05 -15.29
N ILE A 104 -11.05 -0.75 -15.44
CA ILE A 104 -11.16 -2.21 -15.67
C ILE A 104 -11.82 -2.89 -14.47
N VAL A 105 -11.41 -2.57 -13.24
CA VAL A 105 -12.01 -3.13 -12.02
C VAL A 105 -13.49 -2.76 -11.91
N LEU A 106 -13.85 -1.50 -12.13
CA LEU A 106 -15.25 -1.05 -12.11
C LEU A 106 -16.09 -1.72 -13.21
N ALA A 107 -15.55 -1.87 -14.42
CA ALA A 107 -16.22 -2.59 -15.51
C ALA A 107 -16.45 -4.07 -15.17
N ALA A 108 -15.49 -4.72 -14.52
CA ALA A 108 -15.62 -6.09 -14.04
C ALA A 108 -16.75 -6.23 -13.00
N LEU A 109 -16.78 -5.33 -12.02
CA LEU A 109 -17.83 -5.32 -11.00
C LEU A 109 -19.22 -5.03 -11.58
N GLN A 110 -19.30 -4.14 -12.58
CA GLN A 110 -20.55 -3.86 -13.29
C GLN A 110 -21.11 -5.10 -13.99
N LYS A 111 -20.24 -5.95 -14.57
CA LYS A 111 -20.67 -7.25 -15.15
C LYS A 111 -21.29 -8.20 -14.10
N LEU A 112 -20.87 -8.05 -12.83
CA LEU A 112 -21.43 -8.79 -11.71
C LEU A 112 -22.66 -8.11 -11.08
N GLY A 113 -23.14 -7.00 -11.66
CA GLY A 113 -24.29 -6.24 -11.15
C GLY A 113 -23.94 -5.29 -10.00
N ILE A 114 -22.66 -4.98 -9.79
CA ILE A 114 -22.20 -4.10 -8.72
C ILE A 114 -21.77 -2.75 -9.32
N HIS A 115 -22.47 -1.68 -8.93
CA HIS A 115 -22.24 -0.33 -9.43
C HIS A 115 -21.41 0.48 -8.42
N GLY A 116 -20.09 0.31 -8.47
CA GLY A 116 -19.14 1.09 -7.68
C GLY A 116 -18.67 2.35 -8.40
N VAL A 117 -18.16 3.30 -7.64
CA VAL A 117 -17.55 4.53 -8.16
C VAL A 117 -16.19 4.77 -7.51
N ALA A 118 -15.29 5.45 -8.23
CA ALA A 118 -14.03 5.89 -7.68
C ALA A 118 -14.24 7.13 -6.79
N ASN A 119 -13.64 7.14 -5.61
CA ASN A 119 -13.76 8.23 -4.67
C ASN A 119 -12.39 8.65 -4.12
N GLY A 120 -12.09 9.94 -4.25
CA GLY A 120 -10.80 10.49 -3.83
C GLY A 120 -9.62 9.94 -4.63
N ARG A 121 -8.52 9.64 -3.92
CA ARG A 121 -7.26 9.27 -4.57
C ARG A 121 -7.12 7.77 -4.85
N ASN A 122 -7.77 6.92 -4.06
CA ASN A 122 -7.44 5.50 -3.99
C ASN A 122 -8.56 4.59 -3.47
N ASP A 123 -9.78 5.09 -3.33
CA ASP A 123 -10.91 4.32 -2.80
C ASP A 123 -11.93 4.01 -3.90
N LEU A 124 -12.51 2.79 -3.86
CA LEU A 124 -13.76 2.50 -4.56
C LEU A 124 -14.86 2.34 -3.53
N VAL A 125 -16.01 2.93 -3.82
CA VAL A 125 -17.13 3.03 -2.89
C VAL A 125 -18.45 2.61 -3.54
N LEU A 126 -19.37 2.18 -2.70
CA LEU A 126 -20.80 2.13 -3.01
C LEU A 126 -21.46 3.37 -2.42
N GLU A 127 -22.38 3.94 -3.18
CA GLU A 127 -23.22 5.06 -2.75
C GLU A 127 -24.66 4.59 -2.68
N ASP A 128 -25.22 4.58 -1.49
CA ASP A 128 -26.62 4.20 -1.23
C ASP A 128 -27.26 5.10 -0.19
N GLU A 129 -28.49 4.79 0.22
CA GLU A 129 -29.26 5.54 1.23
C GLU A 129 -28.55 5.60 2.60
N GLN A 130 -27.63 4.67 2.89
CA GLN A 130 -26.83 4.66 4.12
C GLN A 130 -25.54 5.51 4.00
N GLY A 131 -25.28 6.08 2.82
CA GLY A 131 -24.15 6.94 2.53
C GLY A 131 -23.04 6.29 1.68
N ILE A 132 -21.86 6.89 1.74
CA ILE A 132 -20.70 6.46 0.96
C ILE A 132 -19.89 5.45 1.78
N ARG A 133 -19.77 4.21 1.29
CA ARG A 133 -19.04 3.14 1.99
C ARG A 133 -18.00 2.48 1.08
N LYS A 134 -16.79 2.39 1.59
CA LYS A 134 -15.63 1.88 0.89
C LYS A 134 -15.63 0.34 0.84
N PHE A 135 -15.45 -0.24 -0.34
CA PHE A 135 -15.25 -1.69 -0.53
C PHE A 135 -13.87 -2.03 -1.10
N SER A 136 -13.11 -1.02 -1.53
CA SER A 136 -11.77 -1.18 -2.07
C SER A 136 -10.88 -0.03 -1.66
N GLY A 137 -9.65 -0.35 -1.28
CA GLY A 137 -8.56 0.59 -1.14
C GLY A 137 -7.41 0.19 -2.04
N SER A 138 -6.72 1.17 -2.59
CA SER A 138 -5.59 0.90 -3.46
C SER A 138 -4.37 1.74 -3.12
N ALA A 139 -3.19 1.28 -3.61
CA ALA A 139 -1.94 1.99 -3.55
C ALA A 139 -1.17 1.75 -4.86
N TYR A 140 -0.18 2.58 -5.13
CA TYR A 140 0.59 2.50 -6.36
C TYR A 140 2.07 2.78 -6.11
N ARG A 141 2.89 2.33 -7.02
CA ARG A 141 4.30 2.63 -7.07
C ARG A 141 4.72 2.89 -8.50
N GLU A 142 5.49 3.94 -8.69
CA GLU A 142 6.04 4.31 -9.99
C GLU A 142 7.55 4.46 -9.91
N THR A 143 8.20 4.08 -11.00
CA THR A 143 9.61 4.35 -11.29
C THR A 143 9.70 5.16 -12.58
N LEU A 144 10.92 5.43 -13.04
CA LEU A 144 11.13 6.18 -14.29
C LEU A 144 10.51 5.47 -15.50
N ASP A 145 10.53 4.11 -15.52
CA ASP A 145 10.22 3.29 -16.68
C ASP A 145 8.96 2.43 -16.54
N ARG A 146 8.36 2.32 -15.34
CA ARG A 146 7.20 1.46 -15.08
C ARG A 146 6.39 1.90 -13.87
N GLY A 147 5.21 1.32 -13.72
CA GLY A 147 4.38 1.50 -12.55
C GLY A 147 3.53 0.28 -12.23
N PHE A 148 3.05 0.18 -11.01
CA PHE A 148 1.99 -0.73 -10.65
C PHE A 148 0.96 -0.07 -9.72
N HIS A 149 -0.26 -0.56 -9.85
CA HIS A 149 -1.42 -0.21 -9.04
C HIS A 149 -2.01 -1.48 -8.47
N HIS A 150 -2.00 -1.63 -7.18
CA HIS A 150 -2.67 -2.74 -6.52
C HIS A 150 -3.78 -2.27 -5.59
N GLY A 151 -4.75 -3.13 -5.38
CA GLY A 151 -5.87 -2.83 -4.50
C GLY A 151 -6.53 -4.07 -3.95
N THR A 152 -7.46 -3.82 -3.03
CA THR A 152 -8.26 -4.81 -2.33
C THR A 152 -9.71 -4.73 -2.81
N LEU A 153 -10.43 -5.82 -2.75
CA LEU A 153 -11.89 -5.88 -2.90
C LEU A 153 -12.45 -6.66 -1.71
N LEU A 154 -13.22 -6.00 -0.87
CA LEU A 154 -13.89 -6.63 0.27
C LEU A 154 -15.12 -7.38 -0.24
N LEU A 155 -15.02 -8.70 -0.39
CA LEU A 155 -16.13 -9.54 -0.83
C LEU A 155 -16.99 -9.98 0.34
N SER A 156 -16.38 -10.65 1.32
CA SER A 156 -17.02 -11.19 2.52
C SER A 156 -16.06 -11.22 3.71
N ALA A 157 -15.17 -10.24 3.80
CA ALA A 157 -14.18 -10.13 4.86
C ALA A 157 -14.83 -9.98 6.23
N ASP A 158 -14.22 -10.52 7.28
CA ASP A 158 -14.67 -10.30 8.65
C ASP A 158 -14.25 -8.91 9.16
N LEU A 159 -15.14 -7.94 8.95
CA LEU A 159 -14.91 -6.55 9.33
C LEU A 159 -14.78 -6.32 10.85
N ASN A 160 -15.15 -7.30 11.68
CA ASN A 160 -14.95 -7.22 13.13
C ASN A 160 -13.47 -7.43 13.46
N ARG A 161 -12.84 -8.41 12.81
CA ARG A 161 -11.42 -8.73 13.00
C ARG A 161 -10.48 -7.58 12.59
N LEU A 162 -10.89 -6.75 11.62
CA LEU A 162 -10.12 -5.57 11.25
C LEU A 162 -9.84 -4.65 12.45
N ALA A 163 -10.83 -4.43 13.32
CA ALA A 163 -10.68 -3.61 14.53
C ALA A 163 -9.87 -4.31 15.64
N ASP A 164 -9.79 -5.64 15.59
CA ASP A 164 -9.05 -6.42 16.58
C ASP A 164 -7.53 -6.29 16.42
N TYR A 165 -7.05 -6.08 15.19
CA TYR A 165 -5.63 -6.06 14.88
C TYR A 165 -5.04 -4.70 14.54
N LEU A 166 -5.87 -3.72 14.15
CA LEU A 166 -5.40 -2.40 13.81
C LEU A 166 -5.63 -1.40 14.95
N ASN A 167 -4.65 -0.55 15.19
CA ASN A 167 -4.81 0.62 16.05
C ASN A 167 -5.46 1.75 15.25
N PRO A 168 -6.64 2.26 15.66
CA PRO A 168 -7.24 3.38 14.96
C PRO A 168 -6.42 4.66 15.21
N ASP A 169 -6.03 5.34 14.15
CA ASP A 169 -5.48 6.69 14.25
C ASP A 169 -6.63 7.66 14.59
N LEU A 170 -6.71 8.06 15.86
CA LEU A 170 -7.74 8.96 16.36
C LEU A 170 -7.72 10.33 15.68
N LYS A 171 -6.53 10.86 15.33
CA LYS A 171 -6.38 12.10 14.58
C LYS A 171 -7.00 11.97 13.19
N LYS A 172 -6.80 10.83 12.51
CA LYS A 172 -7.38 10.54 11.19
C LYS A 172 -8.91 10.43 11.22
N LEU A 173 -9.46 9.85 12.28
CA LEU A 173 -10.91 9.75 12.47
C LEU A 173 -11.52 11.13 12.71
N GLN A 174 -10.92 11.96 13.55
CA GLN A 174 -11.38 13.30 13.87
C GLN A 174 -11.39 14.24 12.64
N VAL A 175 -10.30 14.25 11.85
CA VAL A 175 -10.21 15.08 10.64
C VAL A 175 -11.27 14.73 9.60
N LYS A 176 -11.70 13.46 9.55
CA LYS A 176 -12.73 12.98 8.61
C LYS A 176 -14.15 13.00 9.20
N GLY A 177 -14.34 13.47 10.45
CA GLY A 177 -15.64 13.52 11.11
C GLY A 177 -16.29 12.14 11.34
N ILE A 178 -15.49 11.10 11.54
CA ILE A 178 -15.94 9.71 11.53
C ILE A 178 -15.79 9.10 12.92
N THR A 179 -16.82 8.41 13.36
CA THR A 179 -16.88 7.81 14.71
C THR A 179 -16.19 6.42 14.79
N SER A 180 -16.06 5.70 13.68
CA SER A 180 -15.36 4.40 13.67
C SER A 180 -14.87 4.00 12.27
N VAL A 181 -13.84 3.17 12.20
CA VAL A 181 -13.34 2.58 10.93
C VAL A 181 -14.41 1.67 10.30
N LYS A 182 -15.17 0.95 11.12
CA LYS A 182 -16.20 -0.01 10.71
C LYS A 182 -17.36 0.63 9.93
N SER A 183 -17.75 1.87 10.25
CA SER A 183 -18.85 2.57 9.58
C SER A 183 -18.50 3.04 8.15
N ARG A 184 -17.24 2.91 7.73
CA ARG A 184 -16.74 3.40 6.44
C ARG A 184 -16.59 2.31 5.39
N VAL A 185 -16.63 1.05 5.78
CA VAL A 185 -16.34 -0.08 4.89
C VAL A 185 -17.59 -0.94 4.69
N ILE A 186 -17.64 -1.63 3.54
CA ILE A 186 -18.74 -2.53 3.21
C ILE A 186 -18.18 -3.72 2.43
N ASN A 187 -18.72 -4.91 2.68
CA ASN A 187 -18.50 -6.08 1.86
C ASN A 187 -19.43 -6.09 0.65
N LEU A 188 -18.94 -6.52 -0.50
CA LEU A 188 -19.73 -6.63 -1.74
C LEU A 188 -20.80 -7.71 -1.67
N ASN A 189 -20.70 -8.69 -0.75
CA ASN A 189 -21.76 -9.68 -0.52
C ASN A 189 -23.06 -9.08 0.02
N THR A 190 -23.03 -7.83 0.49
CA THR A 190 -24.27 -7.10 0.85
C THR A 190 -25.10 -6.71 -0.36
N VAL A 191 -24.48 -6.61 -1.54
CA VAL A 191 -25.14 -6.30 -2.82
C VAL A 191 -25.34 -7.57 -3.66
N LYS A 192 -24.35 -8.46 -3.65
CA LYS A 192 -24.37 -9.74 -4.36
C LYS A 192 -23.98 -10.85 -3.38
N ALA A 193 -25.00 -11.49 -2.77
CA ALA A 193 -24.83 -12.42 -1.67
C ALA A 193 -23.92 -13.61 -1.95
N ASP A 194 -23.87 -14.07 -3.20
CA ASP A 194 -23.10 -15.21 -3.69
C ASP A 194 -21.76 -14.81 -4.34
N ILE A 195 -21.27 -13.60 -4.08
CA ILE A 195 -20.00 -13.15 -4.67
C ILE A 195 -18.80 -13.92 -4.08
N GLU A 196 -18.00 -14.49 -4.96
CA GLU A 196 -16.83 -15.28 -4.61
C GLU A 196 -15.56 -14.78 -5.31
N HIS A 197 -14.40 -15.09 -4.72
CA HIS A 197 -13.09 -14.74 -5.25
C HIS A 197 -12.91 -15.14 -6.72
N GLN A 198 -13.27 -16.38 -7.07
CA GLN A 198 -13.10 -16.89 -8.42
C GLN A 198 -13.92 -16.09 -9.44
N GLN A 199 -15.20 -15.82 -9.14
CA GLN A 199 -16.07 -15.04 -10.02
C GLN A 199 -15.53 -13.62 -10.26
N VAL A 200 -14.98 -12.99 -9.22
CA VAL A 200 -14.39 -11.66 -9.33
C VAL A 200 -13.10 -11.69 -10.16
N CYS A 201 -12.26 -12.70 -9.96
CA CYS A 201 -11.06 -12.89 -10.78
C CYS A 201 -11.42 -13.08 -12.26
N GLU A 202 -12.40 -13.94 -12.57
CA GLU A 202 -12.88 -14.18 -13.93
C GLU A 202 -13.41 -12.88 -14.57
N ALA A 203 -14.23 -12.11 -13.83
CA ALA A 203 -14.75 -10.84 -14.32
C ALA A 203 -13.66 -9.80 -14.60
N ILE A 204 -12.63 -9.72 -13.72
CA ILE A 204 -11.49 -8.80 -13.91
C ILE A 204 -10.64 -9.24 -15.11
N MET A 205 -10.36 -10.54 -15.26
CA MET A 205 -9.64 -11.07 -16.42
C MET A 205 -10.38 -10.78 -17.73
N GLN A 206 -11.70 -11.01 -17.75
CA GLN A 206 -12.52 -10.70 -18.91
C GLN A 206 -12.48 -9.21 -19.25
N ALA A 207 -12.71 -8.33 -18.28
CA ALA A 207 -12.68 -6.88 -18.50
C ALA A 207 -11.29 -6.39 -18.95
N TYR A 208 -10.21 -7.01 -18.44
CA TYR A 208 -8.84 -6.74 -18.86
C TYR A 208 -8.58 -7.14 -20.31
N CYS A 209 -8.99 -8.35 -20.72
CA CYS A 209 -8.88 -8.83 -22.08
C CYS A 209 -9.71 -7.97 -23.07
N GLU A 210 -10.91 -7.58 -22.68
CA GLU A 210 -11.77 -6.69 -23.50
C GLU A 210 -11.16 -5.30 -23.67
N HIS A 211 -10.63 -4.71 -22.56
CA HIS A 211 -10.01 -3.39 -22.61
C HIS A 211 -8.82 -3.34 -23.58
N TYR A 212 -7.97 -4.35 -23.55
CA TYR A 212 -6.78 -4.41 -24.41
C TYR A 212 -7.00 -5.14 -25.72
N GLN A 213 -8.22 -5.63 -25.98
CA GLN A 213 -8.59 -6.39 -27.19
C GLN A 213 -7.64 -7.58 -27.45
N GLN A 214 -7.24 -8.27 -26.37
CA GLN A 214 -6.34 -9.42 -26.39
C GLN A 214 -6.94 -10.57 -25.59
N GLN A 215 -6.89 -11.78 -26.14
CA GLN A 215 -7.19 -13.00 -25.38
C GLN A 215 -5.89 -13.51 -24.77
N VAL A 216 -5.88 -13.71 -23.46
CA VAL A 216 -4.71 -14.16 -22.71
C VAL A 216 -5.14 -15.28 -21.77
N GLU A 217 -4.50 -16.43 -21.91
CA GLU A 217 -4.70 -17.54 -20.97
C GLU A 217 -4.02 -17.22 -19.63
N PRO A 218 -4.69 -17.41 -18.49
CA PRO A 218 -4.09 -17.16 -17.19
C PRO A 218 -3.04 -18.22 -16.85
N GLU A 219 -1.95 -17.76 -16.28
CA GLU A 219 -0.86 -18.58 -15.72
C GLU A 219 -1.10 -18.76 -14.22
N LEU A 220 -1.21 -20.02 -13.76
CA LEU A 220 -1.28 -20.31 -12.34
C LEU A 220 0.11 -20.23 -11.71
N ILE A 221 0.22 -19.52 -10.60
CA ILE A 221 1.47 -19.42 -9.84
C ILE A 221 1.27 -19.92 -8.40
N SER A 222 2.15 -20.82 -7.98
CA SER A 222 2.11 -21.44 -6.65
C SER A 222 3.52 -21.58 -6.07
N PRO A 223 3.68 -21.82 -4.77
CA PRO A 223 4.99 -22.08 -4.16
C PRO A 223 5.76 -23.26 -4.79
N GLN A 224 5.05 -24.20 -5.42
CA GLN A 224 5.64 -25.37 -6.09
C GLN A 224 5.90 -25.11 -7.59
N SER A 225 5.29 -24.06 -8.16
CA SER A 225 5.32 -23.75 -9.59
C SER A 225 5.26 -22.25 -9.80
N PHE A 226 6.35 -21.55 -9.48
CA PHE A 226 6.44 -20.11 -9.68
C PHE A 226 7.29 -19.71 -10.89
N PHE A 227 7.61 -20.63 -11.78
CA PHE A 227 8.36 -20.40 -13.01
C PHE A 227 9.43 -19.28 -12.91
N ASP A 228 10.33 -19.27 -13.80
CA ASP A 228 11.39 -18.29 -14.07
C ASP A 228 11.09 -16.84 -13.59
N LEU A 229 11.04 -16.66 -12.26
CA LEU A 229 10.98 -15.35 -11.62
C LEU A 229 12.38 -15.00 -11.08
N PRO A 230 13.23 -14.34 -11.87
CA PRO A 230 14.60 -14.02 -11.46
C PRO A 230 14.62 -13.20 -10.17
N GLY A 231 15.32 -13.70 -9.15
CA GLY A 231 15.44 -13.03 -7.86
C GLY A 231 14.26 -13.26 -6.89
N PHE A 232 13.31 -14.16 -7.21
CA PHE A 232 12.17 -14.46 -6.35
C PHE A 232 12.59 -14.93 -4.95
N GLU A 233 13.53 -15.87 -4.84
CA GLU A 233 13.97 -16.40 -3.55
C GLU A 233 14.51 -15.31 -2.62
N GLN A 234 15.29 -14.36 -3.18
CA GLN A 234 15.80 -13.22 -2.43
C GLN A 234 14.65 -12.32 -1.95
N LYS A 235 13.64 -12.11 -2.79
CA LYS A 235 12.46 -11.31 -2.45
C LYS A 235 11.58 -12.01 -1.44
N PHE A 236 11.41 -13.30 -1.55
CA PHE A 236 10.67 -14.08 -0.57
C PHE A 236 11.38 -14.11 0.79
N ALA A 237 12.69 -14.31 0.81
CA ALA A 237 13.49 -14.21 2.03
C ALA A 237 13.37 -12.82 2.68
N GLN A 238 13.39 -11.75 1.89
CA GLN A 238 13.16 -10.40 2.39
C GLN A 238 11.75 -10.25 2.96
N GLN A 239 10.71 -10.61 2.20
CA GLN A 239 9.30 -10.44 2.59
C GLN A 239 8.94 -11.24 3.85
N SER A 240 9.53 -12.41 4.05
CA SER A 240 9.31 -13.24 5.22
C SER A 240 10.19 -12.89 6.43
N SER A 241 11.18 -11.99 6.26
CA SER A 241 12.09 -11.64 7.33
C SER A 241 11.45 -10.74 8.39
N TRP A 242 11.87 -10.91 9.63
CA TRP A 242 11.49 -10.04 10.74
C TRP A 242 11.96 -8.59 10.50
N ASP A 243 13.18 -8.43 10.02
CA ASP A 243 13.78 -7.10 9.75
C ASP A 243 12.94 -6.29 8.75
N TRP A 244 12.41 -6.92 7.72
CA TRP A 244 11.57 -6.23 6.74
C TRP A 244 10.21 -5.85 7.32
N ASN A 245 9.56 -6.76 8.03
CA ASN A 245 8.18 -6.58 8.48
C ASN A 245 8.09 -5.69 9.72
N PHE A 246 8.93 -5.95 10.71
CA PHE A 246 8.92 -5.22 11.97
C PHE A 246 10.00 -4.14 12.02
N GLY A 247 11.17 -4.41 11.46
CA GLY A 247 12.36 -3.57 11.59
C GLY A 247 12.84 -3.50 13.05
N GLN A 248 14.01 -2.90 13.24
CA GLN A 248 14.44 -2.51 14.57
C GLN A 248 14.00 -1.07 14.79
N THR A 249 13.29 -0.80 15.88
CA THR A 249 13.06 0.58 16.31
C THR A 249 14.40 1.13 16.76
N PRO A 250 15.00 2.10 16.06
CA PRO A 250 16.29 2.65 16.47
C PRO A 250 16.16 3.36 17.82
N PRO A 251 17.24 3.42 18.62
CA PRO A 251 17.27 4.29 19.77
C PRO A 251 17.04 5.73 19.31
N PHE A 252 16.30 6.50 20.07
CA PHE A 252 16.03 7.92 19.76
C PHE A 252 16.07 8.78 21.00
N THR A 253 16.47 10.03 20.83
CA THR A 253 16.46 11.06 21.87
C THR A 253 15.33 12.06 21.68
N HIS A 254 14.82 12.19 20.43
CA HIS A 254 13.73 13.09 20.06
C HIS A 254 12.67 12.32 19.28
N HIS A 255 11.41 12.50 19.66
CA HIS A 255 10.25 11.96 18.94
C HIS A 255 9.24 13.05 18.72
N MET A 256 8.81 13.20 17.47
CA MET A 256 7.82 14.19 17.04
C MET A 256 6.82 13.51 16.10
N ASP A 257 5.55 13.89 16.20
CA ASP A 257 4.52 13.39 15.29
C ASP A 257 3.52 14.46 14.88
N GLU A 258 3.08 14.40 13.62
CA GLU A 258 2.06 15.29 13.08
C GLU A 258 1.19 14.60 12.03
N ARG A 259 -0.01 15.11 11.87
CA ARG A 259 -0.97 14.64 10.87
C ARG A 259 -1.29 15.73 9.86
N PHE A 260 -0.79 15.53 8.63
CA PHE A 260 -1.06 16.38 7.48
C PHE A 260 -2.23 15.85 6.64
N SER A 261 -2.71 16.66 5.69
CA SER A 261 -3.75 16.26 4.74
C SER A 261 -3.34 15.07 3.84
N TRP A 262 -2.04 14.92 3.58
CA TRP A 262 -1.44 13.89 2.73
C TRP A 262 -0.96 12.63 3.48
N GLY A 263 -0.86 12.69 4.81
CA GLY A 263 -0.44 11.54 5.64
C GLY A 263 -0.06 11.95 7.06
N GLY A 264 0.03 10.97 7.95
CA GLY A 264 0.68 11.11 9.25
C GLY A 264 2.18 10.93 9.10
N VAL A 265 2.96 11.62 9.93
CA VAL A 265 4.41 11.49 9.99
C VAL A 265 4.84 11.36 11.44
N GLU A 266 5.79 10.45 11.70
CA GLU A 266 6.49 10.28 12.96
C GLU A 266 7.99 10.38 12.69
N VAL A 267 8.65 11.28 13.36
CA VAL A 267 10.09 11.50 13.25
C VAL A 267 10.77 11.05 14.55
N TYR A 268 11.71 10.13 14.42
CA TYR A 268 12.59 9.67 15.50
C TYR A 268 14.01 10.08 15.16
N LEU A 269 14.63 10.87 16.03
CA LEU A 269 16.01 11.32 15.88
C LEU A 269 16.84 10.85 17.06
N GLU A 270 18.00 10.27 16.77
CA GLU A 270 19.07 10.11 17.75
C GLU A 270 20.05 11.25 17.57
N VAL A 271 20.16 12.11 18.62
CA VAL A 271 21.01 13.29 18.59
C VAL A 271 22.10 13.14 19.64
N GLU A 272 23.35 13.15 19.18
CA GLU A 272 24.53 13.15 20.04
C GLU A 272 25.34 14.42 19.83
N ARG A 273 25.66 15.11 20.92
CA ARG A 273 26.48 16.35 20.90
C ARG A 273 26.00 17.38 19.88
N GLY A 274 24.66 17.47 19.71
CA GLY A 274 24.05 18.40 18.77
C GLY A 274 24.07 17.95 17.30
N THR A 275 24.49 16.72 17.02
CA THR A 275 24.47 16.14 15.65
C THR A 275 23.45 15.01 15.60
N ILE A 276 22.65 14.97 14.54
CA ILE A 276 21.73 13.86 14.26
C ILE A 276 22.58 12.68 13.78
N VAL A 277 22.76 11.65 14.63
CA VAL A 277 23.50 10.45 14.25
C VAL A 277 22.61 9.47 13.48
N GLN A 278 21.31 9.44 13.80
CA GLN A 278 20.34 8.64 13.08
C GLN A 278 18.98 9.35 13.01
N ALA A 279 18.32 9.22 11.88
CA ALA A 279 16.94 9.65 11.66
C ALA A 279 16.10 8.51 11.10
N THR A 280 14.92 8.32 11.66
CA THR A 280 13.90 7.39 11.14
C THR A 280 12.58 8.13 11.01
N ILE A 281 11.96 8.06 9.85
CA ILE A 281 10.67 8.70 9.60
C ILE A 281 9.67 7.64 9.17
N PHE A 282 8.60 7.46 9.94
CA PHE A 282 7.47 6.62 9.57
C PHE A 282 6.33 7.49 9.02
N SER A 283 5.61 6.97 8.02
CA SER A 283 4.48 7.68 7.43
C SER A 283 3.49 6.71 6.77
N ASP A 284 2.21 7.08 6.77
CA ASP A 284 1.15 6.42 6.00
C ASP A 284 0.80 7.18 4.70
N MET A 285 1.68 8.09 4.25
CA MET A 285 1.54 8.73 2.95
C MET A 285 1.59 7.71 1.80
N LEU A 286 0.90 8.00 0.70
CA LEU A 286 0.79 7.07 -0.43
C LEU A 286 2.12 6.80 -1.13
N ASP A 287 2.97 7.82 -1.26
CA ASP A 287 4.33 7.66 -1.75
C ASP A 287 5.33 8.00 -0.63
N PRO A 288 5.99 7.02 0.00
CA PRO A 288 6.88 7.25 1.12
C PRO A 288 8.26 7.79 0.71
N TYR A 289 8.57 7.84 -0.58
CA TYR A 289 9.89 8.19 -1.11
C TYR A 289 10.45 9.52 -0.57
N PRO A 290 9.69 10.64 -0.52
CA PRO A 290 10.24 11.90 -0.01
C PRO A 290 10.63 11.81 1.47
N MET A 291 9.90 11.06 2.29
CA MET A 291 10.23 10.87 3.71
C MET A 291 11.45 9.95 3.90
N GLU A 292 11.60 8.94 3.07
CA GLU A 292 12.78 8.07 3.05
C GLU A 292 14.05 8.88 2.68
N GLN A 293 13.96 9.72 1.63
CA GLN A 293 15.06 10.58 1.22
C GLN A 293 15.41 11.62 2.29
N LEU A 294 14.40 12.17 2.97
CA LEU A 294 14.61 13.10 4.07
C LEU A 294 15.34 12.43 5.24
N ALA A 295 14.90 11.25 5.67
CA ALA A 295 15.53 10.52 6.76
C ALA A 295 17.02 10.28 6.52
N LEU A 296 17.39 9.90 5.29
CA LEU A 296 18.79 9.70 4.88
C LEU A 296 19.62 10.99 4.97
N ARG A 297 19.04 12.14 4.62
CA ARG A 297 19.74 13.43 4.57
C ARG A 297 19.88 14.10 5.94
N LEU A 298 18.98 13.79 6.86
CA LEU A 298 19.05 14.34 8.21
C LEU A 298 20.25 13.78 8.99
N SER A 299 20.68 12.56 8.71
CA SER A 299 21.82 11.94 9.38
C SER A 299 23.13 12.69 9.06
N GLY A 300 23.88 13.02 10.09
CA GLY A 300 25.13 13.80 10.01
C GLY A 300 24.95 15.31 10.10
N LEU A 301 23.72 15.83 10.06
CA LEU A 301 23.46 17.26 10.20
C LEU A 301 23.46 17.70 11.67
N THR A 302 23.82 18.95 11.89
CA THR A 302 23.62 19.58 13.19
C THR A 302 22.13 19.77 13.46
N TYR A 303 21.69 19.40 14.65
CA TYR A 303 20.30 19.55 15.08
C TYR A 303 19.98 21.01 15.43
N ASN A 304 19.85 21.83 14.41
CA ASN A 304 19.44 23.24 14.52
C ASN A 304 18.79 23.72 13.21
N LYS A 305 18.03 24.81 13.28
CA LYS A 305 17.32 25.39 12.15
C LYS A 305 18.23 25.73 10.98
N THR A 306 19.40 26.32 11.26
CA THR A 306 20.35 26.77 10.24
C THR A 306 20.88 25.64 9.35
N ALA A 307 21.07 24.43 9.90
CA ALA A 307 21.52 23.27 9.14
C ALA A 307 20.37 22.53 8.43
N LEU A 308 19.17 22.50 9.04
CA LEU A 308 18.05 21.69 8.57
C LEU A 308 17.23 22.38 7.48
N GLU A 309 17.06 23.70 7.54
CA GLU A 309 16.31 24.44 6.50
C GLU A 309 16.93 24.32 5.10
N PRO A 310 18.26 24.49 4.91
CA PRO A 310 18.85 24.28 3.58
C PRO A 310 18.72 22.85 3.04
N CYS A 311 18.82 21.83 3.93
CA CYS A 311 18.64 20.44 3.55
C CYS A 311 17.23 20.18 3.01
N LEU A 312 16.21 20.68 3.70
CA LEU A 312 14.81 20.56 3.26
C LEU A 312 14.56 21.36 1.96
N ALA A 313 15.13 22.58 1.84
CA ALA A 313 15.02 23.37 0.64
C ALA A 313 15.65 22.67 -0.57
N GLN A 314 16.80 22.04 -0.40
CA GLN A 314 17.44 21.25 -1.45
C GLN A 314 16.59 20.04 -1.85
N LEU A 315 16.02 19.32 -0.90
CA LEU A 315 15.17 18.18 -1.18
C LEU A 315 13.92 18.59 -1.99
N MET A 316 13.31 19.75 -1.69
CA MET A 316 12.19 20.29 -2.47
C MET A 316 12.58 20.63 -3.91
N GLN A 317 13.78 21.17 -4.13
CA GLN A 317 14.27 21.43 -5.50
C GLN A 317 14.49 20.15 -6.31
N GLU A 318 14.96 19.09 -5.67
CA GLU A 318 15.20 17.79 -6.30
C GLU A 318 13.91 17.00 -6.53
N LEU A 319 12.90 17.23 -5.71
CA LEU A 319 11.61 16.53 -5.73
C LEU A 319 10.42 17.50 -5.89
N PRO A 320 10.36 18.27 -7.00
CA PRO A 320 9.35 19.31 -7.16
C PRO A 320 7.90 18.80 -7.16
N GLN A 321 7.69 17.52 -7.50
CA GLN A 321 6.37 16.88 -7.43
C GLN A 321 5.85 16.68 -5.99
N TYR A 322 6.72 16.80 -4.98
CA TYR A 322 6.37 16.71 -3.54
C TYR A 322 6.54 18.04 -2.82
N GLN A 323 6.61 19.15 -3.55
CA GLN A 323 6.86 20.46 -2.97
C GLN A 323 5.90 20.79 -1.83
N LEU A 324 4.59 20.66 -2.07
CA LEU A 324 3.57 21.00 -1.06
C LEU A 324 3.69 20.15 0.23
N PRO A 325 3.76 18.81 0.18
CA PRO A 325 4.00 18.00 1.37
C PRO A 325 5.29 18.36 2.12
N LEU A 326 6.37 18.62 1.41
CA LEU A 326 7.66 18.97 2.01
C LEU A 326 7.65 20.36 2.63
N GLU A 327 6.95 21.35 2.05
CA GLU A 327 6.77 22.68 2.63
C GLU A 327 5.95 22.63 3.93
N GLU A 328 4.86 21.85 3.96
CA GLU A 328 4.05 21.66 5.16
C GLU A 328 4.87 20.96 6.26
N PHE A 329 5.61 19.92 5.88
CA PHE A 329 6.51 19.21 6.79
C PHE A 329 7.59 20.15 7.31
N GLN A 330 8.30 20.90 6.46
CA GLN A 330 9.35 21.83 6.86
C GLN A 330 8.84 22.83 7.88
N ARG A 331 7.70 23.47 7.60
CA ARG A 331 7.09 24.46 8.50
C ARG A 331 6.83 23.89 9.88
N TRP A 332 6.28 22.69 9.93
CA TRP A 332 6.02 22.01 11.18
C TRP A 332 7.31 21.59 11.88
N PHE A 333 8.19 20.87 11.18
CA PHE A 333 9.39 20.26 11.72
C PHE A 333 10.36 21.31 12.30
N ILE A 334 10.61 22.40 11.58
CA ILE A 334 11.48 23.49 12.02
C ILE A 334 10.93 24.18 13.27
N ASN A 335 9.61 24.25 13.44
CA ASN A 335 9.00 24.80 14.64
C ASN A 335 9.13 23.90 15.88
N GLN A 336 9.46 22.62 15.70
CA GLN A 336 9.72 21.69 16.82
C GLN A 336 11.18 21.77 17.31
N ILE A 337 12.03 22.51 16.60
CA ILE A 337 13.45 22.63 16.90
C ILE A 337 13.68 23.97 17.60
N ASP A 338 14.22 23.92 18.80
CA ASP A 338 14.54 25.11 19.60
C ASP A 338 15.80 25.86 19.11
#